data_d65858b4e6ec36159f6f5c5917348461
#
_entry.id   d65858b4e6ec36159f6f5c5917348461
#
_cell.length_a   1.000
_cell.length_b   1.000
_cell.length_c   1.000
_cell.angle_alpha   90.00
_cell.angle_beta   90.00
_cell.angle_gamma   90.00
#
_symmetry.space_group_name_H-M   'P 1'
#
loop_
_entity.id
_entity.type
_entity.pdbx_description
1 polymer ?
#
loop_
_entity_poly.entity_id
_entity_poly.type
_entity_poly.pdbx_seq_one_letter_code
_entity_poly.pdbx_strand_id
1 'polypeptide(L)'
;MIRSGLILMIRQEAQSGQSAYAIGKKLGISKNSVKKYIEDGPKEHGLKNMKRPSKLDPYKPQIDTMLSNGIFNCTVIMERIQATGYDGKITIIKDYIHNKRPPRNSPAVQRYETLPSKQAQMDWGIMHYIDEKRVVHKTPGFVMILGSSRTKYLEFTKRCDFYSLIRCIVNAFEYFGGIPEIVLTDRMKTVIDGSEAGKPLWNNKFEDFASDMGFIPKVCRARRPQTKGKVERLVDYVKDNFIPGRTFIDAEDLNRQAIMWCKKVDSKKHGTTGEIPLESLQKEPLLPLPSKETRDKYRWETRKVTRDGFISFDGAKYGVPWYYSGRELRVRAYDEYFEAYDGNVRIVQHRIEYTSGRIVWLKGQYEGLAERNGIAASFSYAHKIENLSVETRSLSLYDQIAGVI
;
A
#
# COMPACT_ATOMS: atom_id res chain seq x y z
N MET A 1 -1.36 45.59 6.92
CA MET A 1 -2.68 45.91 6.33
C MET A 1 -3.75 45.67 7.37
N ILE A 2 -4.60 46.64 7.68
CA ILE A 2 -5.62 46.52 8.74
C ILE A 2 -6.77 45.63 8.22
N ARG A 3 -7.23 44.67 9.04
CA ARG A 3 -8.31 43.74 8.66
C ARG A 3 -9.66 44.49 8.55
N SER A 4 -10.51 44.07 7.65
CA SER A 4 -11.83 44.71 7.36
C SER A 4 -12.70 44.89 8.59
N GLY A 5 -12.69 43.97 9.53
CA GLY A 5 -13.42 44.08 10.79
C GLY A 5 -12.94 45.25 11.68
N LEU A 6 -11.64 45.54 11.64
CA LEU A 6 -11.06 46.65 12.42
C LEU A 6 -11.43 48.00 11.82
N ILE A 7 -11.58 48.08 10.51
CA ILE A 7 -12.05 49.30 9.82
C ILE A 7 -13.52 49.59 10.18
N LEU A 8 -14.34 48.54 10.27
CA LEU A 8 -15.74 48.67 10.71
C LEU A 8 -15.84 49.21 12.14
N MET A 9 -15.02 48.69 13.05
CA MET A 9 -14.94 49.19 14.43
C MET A 9 -14.49 50.66 14.53
N ILE A 10 -13.49 51.07 13.75
CA ILE A 10 -13.04 52.46 13.67
C ILE A 10 -14.21 53.38 13.30
N ARG A 11 -15.04 52.97 12.33
CA ARG A 11 -16.18 53.77 11.86
C ARG A 11 -17.34 53.84 12.88
N GLN A 12 -17.65 52.74 13.52
CA GLN A 12 -18.67 52.67 14.54
C GLN A 12 -18.32 53.59 15.73
N GLU A 13 -17.06 53.52 16.17
CA GLU A 13 -16.57 54.40 17.28
C GLU A 13 -16.52 55.86 16.84
N ALA A 14 -16.19 56.17 15.62
CA ALA A 14 -16.23 57.53 15.06
C ALA A 14 -17.69 58.08 14.96
N GLN A 15 -18.64 57.24 14.56
CA GLN A 15 -20.07 57.60 14.52
C GLN A 15 -20.66 57.81 15.93
N SER A 16 -20.10 57.16 16.96
CA SER A 16 -20.45 57.41 18.36
C SER A 16 -19.80 58.64 18.96
N GLY A 17 -19.12 59.49 18.17
CA GLY A 17 -18.57 60.75 18.55
C GLY A 17 -17.17 60.69 19.21
N GLN A 18 -16.50 59.55 19.19
CA GLN A 18 -15.16 59.44 19.76
C GLN A 18 -14.09 60.10 18.88
N SER A 19 -13.12 60.74 19.49
CA SER A 19 -12.02 61.35 18.74
C SER A 19 -11.07 60.29 18.14
N ALA A 20 -10.44 60.63 16.99
CA ALA A 20 -9.47 59.73 16.36
C ALA A 20 -8.29 59.34 17.26
N TYR A 21 -7.96 60.12 18.28
CA TYR A 21 -6.97 59.82 19.26
C TYR A 21 -7.45 58.72 20.25
N ALA A 22 -8.69 58.89 20.75
CA ALA A 22 -9.30 57.92 21.66
C ALA A 22 -9.51 56.57 20.99
N ILE A 23 -9.97 56.52 19.73
CA ILE A 23 -10.13 55.32 18.90
C ILE A 23 -8.77 54.63 18.69
N GLY A 24 -7.73 55.42 18.36
CA GLY A 24 -6.37 54.90 18.15
C GLY A 24 -5.81 54.28 19.41
N LYS A 25 -5.99 54.91 20.55
CA LYS A 25 -5.54 54.35 21.88
C LYS A 25 -6.30 53.07 22.22
N LYS A 26 -7.62 53.04 21.98
CA LYS A 26 -8.48 51.85 22.25
C LYS A 26 -8.15 50.66 21.39
N LEU A 27 -7.84 50.89 20.12
CA LEU A 27 -7.61 49.81 19.13
C LEU A 27 -6.12 49.52 18.85
N GLY A 28 -5.20 50.20 19.55
CA GLY A 28 -3.76 50.02 19.34
C GLY A 28 -3.24 50.50 17.99
N ILE A 29 -3.88 51.52 17.38
CA ILE A 29 -3.59 52.01 16.03
C ILE A 29 -3.19 53.48 16.10
N SER A 30 -2.28 53.90 15.20
CA SER A 30 -1.88 55.30 15.13
C SER A 30 -3.07 56.24 14.78
N LYS A 31 -3.14 57.44 15.40
CA LYS A 31 -4.13 58.49 15.15
C LYS A 31 -4.25 58.77 13.65
N ASN A 32 -3.12 58.81 12.93
CA ASN A 32 -3.11 59.09 11.50
C ASN A 32 -3.75 57.96 10.67
N SER A 33 -3.56 56.72 11.08
CA SER A 33 -4.24 55.58 10.43
C SER A 33 -5.75 55.63 10.69
N VAL A 34 -6.18 55.99 11.90
CA VAL A 34 -7.60 56.12 12.24
C VAL A 34 -8.23 57.25 11.41
N LYS A 35 -7.62 58.44 11.35
CA LYS A 35 -8.11 59.57 10.50
C LYS A 35 -8.27 59.15 9.04
N LYS A 36 -7.26 58.47 8.51
CA LYS A 36 -7.31 57.99 7.12
C LYS A 36 -8.50 57.08 6.85
N TYR A 37 -8.88 56.18 7.77
CA TYR A 37 -10.01 55.26 7.61
C TYR A 37 -11.37 55.88 7.91
N ILE A 38 -11.41 57.06 8.61
CA ILE A 38 -12.60 57.85 8.80
C ILE A 38 -12.87 58.74 7.57
N GLU A 39 -11.82 59.39 7.04
CA GLU A 39 -11.90 60.36 5.91
C GLU A 39 -11.98 59.67 4.56
N ASP A 40 -11.19 58.64 4.35
CA ASP A 40 -11.19 57.81 3.13
C ASP A 40 -12.38 56.87 3.11
N GLY A 41 -13.61 57.26 2.87
CA GLY A 41 -14.78 56.38 2.72
C GLY A 41 -14.46 54.89 2.39
N PRO A 42 -15.40 53.98 2.15
CA PRO A 42 -15.09 52.65 1.70
C PRO A 42 -14.42 52.74 0.34
N LYS A 43 -13.08 52.81 0.30
CA LYS A 43 -12.38 52.48 -0.91
C LYS A 43 -12.75 51.03 -1.16
N GLU A 44 -13.64 50.80 -2.11
CA GLU A 44 -13.58 49.57 -2.85
C GLU A 44 -12.11 49.40 -3.20
N HIS A 45 -11.40 48.55 -2.48
CA HIS A 45 -10.16 47.98 -2.98
C HIS A 45 -10.58 47.09 -4.15
N GLY A 46 -11.02 47.74 -5.21
CA GLY A 46 -10.91 47.21 -6.52
C GLY A 46 -9.42 46.86 -6.62
N LEU A 47 -9.11 45.61 -6.42
CA LEU A 47 -7.89 45.02 -6.94
C LEU A 47 -7.89 45.47 -8.39
N LYS A 48 -7.20 46.61 -8.70
CA LYS A 48 -6.74 46.85 -10.04
C LYS A 48 -5.93 45.63 -10.39
N ASN A 49 -6.64 44.63 -10.94
CA ASN A 49 -6.05 43.53 -11.65
C ASN A 49 -5.29 44.13 -12.83
N MET A 50 -4.16 44.76 -12.56
CA MET A 50 -3.14 44.92 -13.56
C MET A 50 -2.65 43.49 -13.85
N LYS A 51 -3.37 42.83 -14.78
CA LYS A 51 -2.95 41.55 -15.33
C LYS A 51 -1.57 41.78 -15.92
N ARG A 52 -0.53 41.41 -15.18
CA ARG A 52 0.83 41.37 -15.74
C ARG A 52 0.76 40.47 -16.96
N PRO A 53 1.35 40.87 -18.10
CA PRO A 53 1.39 40.02 -19.27
C PRO A 53 2.00 38.67 -18.92
N SER A 54 1.30 37.60 -19.22
CA SER A 54 1.76 36.24 -18.97
C SER A 54 2.60 35.74 -20.13
N LYS A 55 3.65 35.01 -19.85
CA LYS A 55 4.41 34.28 -20.88
C LYS A 55 3.52 33.38 -21.77
N LEU A 56 2.34 33.01 -21.26
CA LEU A 56 1.38 32.18 -21.98
C LEU A 56 0.55 32.95 -22.97
N ASP A 57 0.43 34.29 -22.83
CA ASP A 57 -0.50 35.10 -23.62
C ASP A 57 -0.35 34.94 -25.15
N PRO A 58 0.87 34.87 -25.72
CA PRO A 58 1.05 34.65 -27.15
C PRO A 58 0.54 33.30 -27.65
N TYR A 59 0.52 32.30 -26.75
CA TYR A 59 0.20 30.89 -27.08
C TYR A 59 -1.27 30.53 -26.79
N LYS A 60 -2.02 31.41 -26.13
CA LYS A 60 -3.44 31.19 -25.81
C LYS A 60 -4.30 30.80 -27.01
N PRO A 61 -4.20 31.48 -28.19
CA PRO A 61 -4.99 31.10 -29.37
C PRO A 61 -4.69 29.64 -29.81
N GLN A 62 -3.44 29.26 -29.80
CA GLN A 62 -3.03 27.88 -30.14
C GLN A 62 -3.57 26.85 -29.14
N ILE A 63 -3.53 27.19 -27.84
CA ILE A 63 -4.10 26.35 -26.78
C ILE A 63 -5.62 26.24 -26.97
N ASP A 64 -6.31 27.33 -27.24
CA ASP A 64 -7.77 27.34 -27.41
C ASP A 64 -8.19 26.49 -28.61
N THR A 65 -7.43 26.52 -29.71
CA THR A 65 -7.65 25.62 -30.84
C THR A 65 -7.45 24.13 -30.44
N MET A 66 -6.46 23.83 -29.62
CA MET A 66 -6.27 22.46 -29.10
C MET A 66 -7.41 22.03 -28.19
N LEU A 67 -7.90 22.93 -27.32
CA LEU A 67 -9.03 22.65 -26.43
C LEU A 67 -10.34 22.42 -27.23
N SER A 68 -10.60 23.20 -28.29
CA SER A 68 -11.77 23.01 -29.17
C SER A 68 -11.70 21.66 -29.90
N ASN A 69 -10.50 21.15 -30.16
CA ASN A 69 -10.26 19.84 -30.72
C ASN A 69 -10.25 18.71 -29.67
N GLY A 70 -10.67 18.98 -28.41
CA GLY A 70 -10.78 18.01 -27.35
C GLY A 70 -9.44 17.62 -26.68
N ILE A 71 -8.35 18.33 -26.95
CA ILE A 71 -7.02 18.07 -26.34
C ILE A 71 -6.92 18.84 -25.02
N PHE A 72 -7.22 18.18 -23.91
CA PHE A 72 -7.15 18.75 -22.55
C PHE A 72 -5.93 18.29 -21.73
N ASN A 73 -5.05 17.47 -22.31
CA ASN A 73 -3.85 17.00 -21.62
C ASN A 73 -2.79 18.10 -21.61
N CYS A 74 -2.54 18.67 -20.41
CA CYS A 74 -1.62 19.79 -20.24
C CYS A 74 -0.17 19.45 -20.65
N THR A 75 0.26 18.19 -20.57
CA THR A 75 1.60 17.76 -21.01
C THR A 75 1.72 17.82 -22.52
N VAL A 76 0.71 17.29 -23.23
CA VAL A 76 0.65 17.34 -24.70
C VAL A 76 0.59 18.78 -25.21
N ILE A 77 -0.22 19.63 -24.54
CA ILE A 77 -0.32 21.06 -24.88
C ILE A 77 1.04 21.75 -24.66
N MET A 78 1.69 21.47 -23.54
CA MET A 78 3.02 22.03 -23.24
C MET A 78 4.04 21.67 -24.31
N GLU A 79 4.15 20.38 -24.66
CA GLU A 79 5.08 19.94 -25.71
C GLU A 79 4.87 20.66 -27.04
N ARG A 80 3.60 20.84 -27.44
CA ARG A 80 3.27 21.51 -28.70
C ARG A 80 3.58 23.01 -28.71
N ILE A 81 3.32 23.72 -27.60
CA ILE A 81 3.64 25.16 -27.53
C ILE A 81 5.14 25.39 -27.25
N GLN A 82 5.83 24.46 -26.62
CA GLN A 82 7.30 24.51 -26.50
C GLN A 82 7.98 24.43 -27.87
N ALA A 83 7.44 23.62 -28.77
CA ALA A 83 7.92 23.54 -30.16
C ALA A 83 7.79 24.89 -30.91
N THR A 84 6.90 25.79 -30.44
CA THR A 84 6.71 27.16 -30.97
C THR A 84 7.38 28.25 -30.14
N GLY A 85 8.22 27.86 -29.13
CA GLY A 85 9.07 28.77 -28.38
C GLY A 85 8.60 29.10 -26.95
N TYR A 86 7.59 28.39 -26.39
CA TYR A 86 7.16 28.61 -25.00
C TYR A 86 8.21 28.12 -23.99
N ASP A 87 8.68 29.03 -23.11
CA ASP A 87 9.66 28.76 -22.06
C ASP A 87 9.08 28.74 -20.63
N GLY A 88 7.76 28.82 -20.51
CA GLY A 88 7.08 28.86 -19.21
C GLY A 88 6.83 27.49 -18.58
N LYS A 89 6.31 27.48 -17.36
CA LYS A 89 6.03 26.25 -16.60
C LYS A 89 4.61 25.73 -16.88
N ILE A 90 4.44 24.42 -16.75
CA ILE A 90 3.17 23.71 -16.94
C ILE A 90 2.05 24.20 -15.99
N THR A 91 2.41 24.75 -14.83
CA THR A 91 1.45 25.28 -13.85
C THR A 91 0.59 26.39 -14.45
N ILE A 92 1.19 27.32 -15.21
CA ILE A 92 0.48 28.42 -15.88
C ILE A 92 -0.53 27.89 -16.90
N ILE A 93 -0.17 26.81 -17.62
CA ILE A 93 -1.05 26.14 -18.57
C ILE A 93 -2.22 25.46 -17.83
N LYS A 94 -1.93 24.78 -16.73
CA LYS A 94 -2.97 24.13 -15.90
C LYS A 94 -3.97 25.15 -15.38
N ASP A 95 -3.51 26.30 -14.88
CA ASP A 95 -4.37 27.36 -14.36
C ASP A 95 -5.23 27.96 -15.47
N TYR A 96 -4.67 28.18 -16.67
CA TYR A 96 -5.40 28.68 -17.82
C TYR A 96 -6.49 27.72 -18.30
N ILE A 97 -6.20 26.43 -18.37
CA ILE A 97 -7.11 25.39 -18.84
C ILE A 97 -8.16 25.03 -17.79
N HIS A 98 -7.86 25.21 -16.49
CA HIS A 98 -8.75 24.79 -15.41
C HIS A 98 -10.19 25.29 -15.58
N ASN A 99 -10.35 26.57 -15.90
CA ASN A 99 -11.68 27.20 -16.08
C ASN A 99 -12.30 26.92 -17.44
N LYS A 100 -11.54 26.39 -18.40
CA LYS A 100 -11.98 26.08 -19.77
C LYS A 100 -12.29 24.59 -19.98
N ARG A 101 -11.97 23.76 -18.99
CA ARG A 101 -12.37 22.35 -19.05
C ARG A 101 -13.87 22.26 -18.91
N PRO A 102 -14.54 21.52 -19.82
CA PRO A 102 -15.94 21.20 -19.58
C PRO A 102 -16.03 20.50 -18.22
N PRO A 103 -17.08 20.77 -17.44
CA PRO A 103 -17.32 20.03 -16.21
C PRO A 103 -17.24 18.55 -16.57
N ARG A 104 -16.38 17.80 -15.90
CA ARG A 104 -16.38 16.34 -16.06
C ARG A 104 -17.76 15.89 -15.64
N ASN A 105 -18.60 15.55 -16.60
CA ASN A 105 -19.79 14.76 -16.34
C ASN A 105 -19.28 13.39 -15.85
N SER A 106 -18.90 13.34 -14.57
CA SER A 106 -18.75 12.06 -13.92
C SER A 106 -20.14 11.43 -13.92
N PRO A 107 -20.32 10.27 -14.51
CA PRO A 107 -21.62 9.61 -14.52
C PRO A 107 -22.11 9.53 -13.09
N ALA A 108 -23.41 9.81 -12.88
CA ALA A 108 -24.03 9.73 -11.58
C ALA A 108 -23.75 8.34 -11.00
N VAL A 109 -23.15 8.30 -9.81
CA VAL A 109 -22.80 7.05 -9.12
C VAL A 109 -23.83 6.83 -8.05
N GLN A 110 -24.66 5.81 -8.23
CA GLN A 110 -25.55 5.37 -7.17
C GLN A 110 -24.71 4.73 -6.06
N ARG A 111 -24.61 5.40 -4.92
CA ARG A 111 -24.01 4.81 -3.71
C ARG A 111 -24.95 3.76 -3.19
N TYR A 112 -24.48 2.54 -3.03
CA TYR A 112 -25.22 1.49 -2.34
C TYR A 112 -24.59 1.21 -0.99
N GLU A 113 -25.43 1.07 0.01
CA GLU A 113 -25.04 0.61 1.33
C GLU A 113 -25.21 -0.92 1.40
N THR A 114 -24.34 -1.56 2.14
CA THR A 114 -24.40 -3.01 2.36
C THR A 114 -25.07 -3.27 3.70
N LEU A 115 -25.89 -4.30 3.77
CA LEU A 115 -26.44 -4.76 5.02
C LEU A 115 -25.33 -5.21 5.97
N PRO A 116 -25.57 -5.20 7.29
CA PRO A 116 -24.63 -5.72 8.27
C PRO A 116 -24.16 -7.13 7.90
N SER A 117 -22.89 -7.43 8.13
CA SER A 117 -22.21 -8.71 7.83
C SER A 117 -22.20 -9.16 6.38
N LYS A 118 -22.88 -8.46 5.49
CA LYS A 118 -23.06 -8.91 4.10
C LYS A 118 -21.77 -8.88 3.30
N GLN A 119 -20.91 -7.87 3.49
CA GLN A 119 -19.77 -7.70 2.63
C GLN A 119 -18.59 -7.01 3.33
N ALA A 120 -17.39 -7.55 3.14
CA ALA A 120 -16.14 -6.81 3.27
C ALA A 120 -15.54 -6.53 1.91
N GLN A 121 -14.72 -5.48 1.84
CA GLN A 121 -13.90 -5.15 0.68
C GLN A 121 -12.44 -5.17 1.09
N MET A 122 -11.59 -5.80 0.27
CA MET A 122 -10.14 -5.82 0.51
C MET A 122 -9.34 -5.33 -0.69
N ASP A 123 -8.16 -4.78 -0.40
CA ASP A 123 -7.23 -4.28 -1.41
C ASP A 123 -5.79 -4.26 -0.90
N TRP A 124 -4.84 -4.16 -1.84
CA TRP A 124 -3.47 -3.84 -1.59
C TRP A 124 -3.15 -2.40 -1.99
N GLY A 125 -2.49 -1.66 -1.11
CA GLY A 125 -1.93 -0.35 -1.43
C GLY A 125 -0.41 -0.38 -1.29
N ILE A 126 0.31 0.12 -2.29
CA ILE A 126 1.74 0.36 -2.13
C ILE A 126 1.91 1.68 -1.39
N MET A 127 2.63 1.63 -0.29
CA MET A 127 2.87 2.77 0.60
C MET A 127 4.37 2.97 0.81
N HIS A 128 4.76 4.18 1.18
CA HIS A 128 6.15 4.51 1.48
C HIS A 128 6.19 5.08 2.90
N TYR A 129 7.05 4.53 3.73
CA TYR A 129 7.30 5.06 5.07
C TYR A 129 8.79 5.35 5.28
N ILE A 130 9.09 6.14 6.29
CA ILE A 130 10.45 6.52 6.64
C ILE A 130 10.77 5.90 8.00
N ASP A 131 11.90 5.20 8.10
CA ASP A 131 12.38 4.65 9.36
C ASP A 131 13.13 5.69 10.22
N GLU A 132 13.54 5.31 11.42
CA GLU A 132 14.32 6.18 12.32
C GLU A 132 15.67 6.61 11.71
N LYS A 133 16.23 5.83 10.81
CA LYS A 133 17.47 6.13 10.09
C LYS A 133 17.25 7.02 8.87
N ARG A 134 16.01 7.52 8.66
CA ARG A 134 15.57 8.32 7.51
C ARG A 134 15.66 7.58 6.17
N VAL A 135 15.64 6.26 6.17
CA VAL A 135 15.56 5.45 4.95
C VAL A 135 14.10 5.31 4.52
N VAL A 136 13.84 5.53 3.24
CA VAL A 136 12.51 5.37 2.67
C VAL A 136 12.31 3.90 2.31
N HIS A 137 11.29 3.29 2.88
CA HIS A 137 10.87 1.93 2.61
C HIS A 137 9.59 1.92 1.78
N LYS A 138 9.56 1.06 0.77
CA LYS A 138 8.36 0.77 -0.02
C LYS A 138 7.77 -0.54 0.49
N THR A 139 6.53 -0.51 0.96
CA THR A 139 5.87 -1.67 1.54
C THR A 139 4.43 -1.82 1.05
N PRO A 140 3.98 -3.04 0.77
CA PRO A 140 2.57 -3.31 0.57
C PRO A 140 1.80 -3.19 1.88
N GLY A 141 0.66 -2.50 1.83
CA GLY A 141 -0.32 -2.48 2.92
C GLY A 141 -1.59 -3.17 2.49
N PHE A 142 -1.95 -4.23 3.18
CA PHE A 142 -3.25 -4.87 3.05
C PHE A 142 -4.29 -4.08 3.81
N VAL A 143 -5.40 -3.76 3.17
CA VAL A 143 -6.53 -3.11 3.80
C VAL A 143 -7.80 -3.92 3.62
N MET A 144 -8.60 -4.00 4.67
CA MET A 144 -9.94 -4.56 4.62
C MET A 144 -10.91 -3.65 5.35
N ILE A 145 -12.13 -3.49 4.82
CA ILE A 145 -13.19 -2.69 5.42
C ILE A 145 -14.51 -3.45 5.36
N LEU A 146 -15.20 -3.50 6.49
CA LEU A 146 -16.59 -3.99 6.52
C LEU A 146 -17.51 -2.99 5.84
N GLY A 147 -18.41 -3.49 5.04
CA GLY A 147 -19.25 -2.67 4.18
C GLY A 147 -20.33 -1.88 4.90
N SER A 148 -20.81 -2.36 6.05
CA SER A 148 -21.82 -1.72 6.89
C SER A 148 -21.18 -0.87 8.00
N SER A 149 -20.55 -1.46 9.00
CA SER A 149 -19.94 -0.75 10.12
C SER A 149 -18.83 0.21 9.75
N ARG A 150 -18.18 0.01 8.60
CA ARG A 150 -16.97 0.76 8.18
C ARG A 150 -15.74 0.48 9.04
N THR A 151 -15.77 -0.56 9.85
CA THR A 151 -14.60 -0.98 10.62
C THR A 151 -13.48 -1.39 9.67
N LYS A 152 -12.28 -0.90 9.94
CA LYS A 152 -11.10 -1.02 9.07
C LYS A 152 -10.05 -1.92 9.69
N TYR A 153 -9.36 -2.64 8.83
CA TYR A 153 -8.15 -3.38 9.16
C TYR A 153 -7.01 -2.97 8.23
N LEU A 154 -5.83 -2.82 8.78
CA LEU A 154 -4.61 -2.46 8.06
C LEU A 154 -3.45 -3.31 8.57
N GLU A 155 -2.76 -3.99 7.66
CA GLU A 155 -1.55 -4.76 7.93
C GLU A 155 -0.54 -4.54 6.81
N PHE A 156 0.72 -4.28 7.17
CA PHE A 156 1.82 -4.15 6.23
C PHE A 156 2.57 -5.45 6.11
N THR A 157 3.00 -5.78 4.90
CA THR A 157 3.73 -7.00 4.60
C THR A 157 4.91 -6.67 3.69
N LYS A 158 5.88 -7.59 3.60
CA LYS A 158 6.96 -7.44 2.63
C LYS A 158 6.53 -7.76 1.21
N ARG A 159 5.48 -8.55 1.04
CA ARG A 159 5.01 -9.12 -0.23
C ARG A 159 3.50 -9.13 -0.35
N CYS A 160 3.04 -9.16 -1.60
CA CYS A 160 1.65 -9.41 -1.97
C CYS A 160 1.47 -10.83 -2.51
N ASP A 161 2.13 -11.84 -1.90
CA ASP A 161 2.00 -13.23 -2.31
C ASP A 161 0.75 -13.89 -1.69
N PHE A 162 0.49 -15.14 -2.09
CA PHE A 162 -0.66 -15.90 -1.62
C PHE A 162 -0.68 -16.06 -0.10
N TYR A 163 0.45 -16.41 0.51
CA TYR A 163 0.53 -16.67 1.95
C TYR A 163 0.37 -15.40 2.78
N SER A 164 0.96 -14.28 2.31
CA SER A 164 0.73 -12.97 2.92
C SER A 164 -0.74 -12.57 2.84
N LEU A 165 -1.39 -12.82 1.70
CA LEU A 165 -2.83 -12.52 1.52
C LEU A 165 -3.67 -13.32 2.50
N ILE A 166 -3.48 -14.65 2.56
CA ILE A 166 -4.23 -15.51 3.47
C ILE A 166 -4.03 -15.11 4.93
N ARG A 167 -2.78 -14.85 5.33
CA ARG A 167 -2.46 -14.39 6.68
C ARG A 167 -3.20 -13.09 7.01
N CYS A 168 -3.16 -12.10 6.12
CA CYS A 168 -3.83 -10.82 6.33
C CYS A 168 -5.36 -10.97 6.42
N ILE A 169 -5.96 -11.84 5.60
CA ILE A 169 -7.41 -12.10 5.66
C ILE A 169 -7.78 -12.75 6.99
N VAL A 170 -7.04 -13.77 7.43
CA VAL A 170 -7.30 -14.44 8.71
C VAL A 170 -7.14 -13.46 9.87
N ASN A 171 -6.06 -12.67 9.88
CA ASN A 171 -5.82 -11.66 10.90
C ASN A 171 -6.93 -10.58 10.92
N ALA A 172 -7.43 -10.17 9.75
CA ALA A 172 -8.55 -9.24 9.65
C ALA A 172 -9.84 -9.83 10.23
N PHE A 173 -10.14 -11.09 9.95
CA PHE A 173 -11.30 -11.76 10.51
C PHE A 173 -11.20 -11.94 12.03
N GLU A 174 -10.02 -12.28 12.54
CA GLU A 174 -9.74 -12.32 13.98
C GLU A 174 -9.91 -10.93 14.64
N TYR A 175 -9.46 -9.87 13.95
CA TYR A 175 -9.64 -8.49 14.42
C TYR A 175 -11.10 -8.05 14.45
N PHE A 176 -11.90 -8.44 13.44
CA PHE A 176 -13.34 -8.16 13.41
C PHE A 176 -14.16 -9.05 14.37
N GLY A 177 -13.57 -10.15 14.84
CA GLY A 177 -14.25 -11.13 15.68
C GLY A 177 -15.20 -12.06 14.92
N GLY A 178 -15.13 -12.11 13.59
CA GLY A 178 -15.96 -12.96 12.75
C GLY A 178 -15.74 -12.73 11.25
N ILE A 179 -16.55 -13.40 10.44
CA ILE A 179 -16.40 -13.47 8.99
C ILE A 179 -17.61 -12.88 8.29
N PRO A 180 -17.44 -11.94 7.34
CA PRO A 180 -18.53 -11.44 6.50
C PRO A 180 -18.94 -12.50 5.47
N GLU A 181 -20.19 -12.48 5.04
CA GLU A 181 -20.69 -13.45 4.03
C GLU A 181 -19.92 -13.37 2.70
N ILE A 182 -19.55 -12.16 2.29
CA ILE A 182 -18.91 -11.90 1.00
C ILE A 182 -17.62 -11.11 1.23
N VAL A 183 -16.53 -11.53 0.59
CA VAL A 183 -15.29 -10.74 0.48
C VAL A 183 -15.09 -10.32 -0.97
N LEU A 184 -15.16 -9.00 -1.21
CA LEU A 184 -14.98 -8.39 -2.51
C LEU A 184 -13.53 -7.95 -2.70
N THR A 185 -12.92 -8.35 -3.80
CA THR A 185 -11.53 -8.04 -4.15
C THR A 185 -11.36 -7.68 -5.63
N ASP A 186 -10.17 -7.22 -5.99
CA ASP A 186 -9.76 -7.08 -7.39
C ASP A 186 -9.34 -8.42 -7.99
N ARG A 187 -9.14 -8.41 -9.29
CA ARG A 187 -8.63 -9.54 -10.06
C ARG A 187 -7.12 -9.72 -9.84
N MET A 188 -6.72 -10.07 -8.62
CA MET A 188 -5.32 -10.36 -8.28
C MET A 188 -4.96 -11.78 -8.73
N LYS A 189 -3.71 -11.97 -9.16
CA LYS A 189 -3.17 -13.32 -9.51
C LYS A 189 -3.17 -14.31 -8.35
N THR A 190 -3.16 -13.82 -7.13
CA THR A 190 -3.25 -14.64 -5.90
C THR A 190 -4.66 -15.17 -5.63
N VAL A 191 -5.67 -14.59 -6.28
CA VAL A 191 -7.09 -14.90 -6.08
C VAL A 191 -7.68 -15.59 -7.30
N ILE A 192 -7.30 -15.14 -8.52
CA ILE A 192 -7.80 -15.67 -9.78
C ILE A 192 -6.64 -16.02 -10.73
N ASP A 193 -6.73 -17.16 -11.38
CA ASP A 193 -5.75 -17.62 -12.38
C ASP A 193 -6.06 -17.06 -13.78
N GLY A 194 -7.31 -16.64 -14.01
CA GLY A 194 -7.72 -16.10 -15.29
C GLY A 194 -9.22 -15.79 -15.38
N SER A 195 -9.75 -15.80 -16.60
CA SER A 195 -11.19 -15.75 -16.82
C SER A 195 -11.57 -16.57 -18.03
N GLU A 196 -12.65 -17.33 -17.92
CA GLU A 196 -13.22 -18.14 -18.99
C GLU A 196 -14.67 -17.71 -19.21
N ALA A 197 -15.04 -17.47 -20.47
CA ALA A 197 -16.37 -16.96 -20.83
C ALA A 197 -16.87 -15.76 -19.99
N GLY A 198 -15.94 -14.87 -19.59
CA GLY A 198 -16.25 -13.69 -18.76
C GLY A 198 -16.42 -13.96 -17.25
N LYS A 199 -16.36 -15.23 -16.82
CA LYS A 199 -16.37 -15.62 -15.43
C LYS A 199 -14.95 -15.72 -14.88
N PRO A 200 -14.69 -15.36 -13.61
CA PRO A 200 -13.39 -15.53 -13.00
C PRO A 200 -13.06 -17.03 -12.86
N LEU A 201 -11.85 -17.42 -13.26
CA LEU A 201 -11.28 -18.71 -12.93
C LEU A 201 -10.52 -18.55 -11.63
N TRP A 202 -11.08 -19.07 -10.55
CA TRP A 202 -10.51 -18.93 -9.22
C TRP A 202 -9.23 -19.75 -9.07
N ASN A 203 -8.27 -19.24 -8.29
CA ASN A 203 -7.15 -20.04 -7.84
C ASN A 203 -7.68 -21.11 -6.87
N ASN A 204 -7.43 -22.38 -7.17
CA ASN A 204 -7.98 -23.51 -6.40
C ASN A 204 -7.68 -23.41 -4.89
N LYS A 205 -6.45 -23.03 -4.53
CA LYS A 205 -6.09 -22.87 -3.11
C LYS A 205 -6.86 -21.74 -2.42
N PHE A 206 -7.19 -20.67 -3.17
CA PHE A 206 -7.98 -19.58 -2.63
C PHE A 206 -9.44 -19.96 -2.49
N GLU A 207 -9.96 -20.75 -3.42
CA GLU A 207 -11.35 -21.26 -3.38
C GLU A 207 -11.53 -22.22 -2.21
N ASP A 208 -10.58 -23.16 -2.01
CA ASP A 208 -10.54 -24.06 -0.85
C ASP A 208 -10.49 -23.27 0.46
N PHE A 209 -9.63 -22.25 0.53
CA PHE A 209 -9.55 -21.37 1.69
C PHE A 209 -10.87 -20.64 1.97
N ALA A 210 -11.49 -20.07 0.95
CA ALA A 210 -12.75 -19.36 1.10
C ALA A 210 -13.87 -20.29 1.58
N SER A 211 -13.91 -21.53 1.06
CA SER A 211 -14.83 -22.56 1.47
C SER A 211 -14.64 -22.98 2.93
N ASP A 212 -13.40 -23.27 3.33
CA ASP A 212 -13.08 -23.67 4.70
C ASP A 212 -13.34 -22.55 5.72
N MET A 213 -13.15 -21.29 5.30
CA MET A 213 -13.45 -20.12 6.12
C MET A 213 -14.95 -19.75 6.12
N GLY A 214 -15.73 -20.23 5.15
CA GLY A 214 -17.16 -20.02 5.06
C GLY A 214 -17.60 -18.69 4.46
N PHE A 215 -16.77 -18.03 3.63
CA PHE A 215 -17.15 -16.82 2.92
C PHE A 215 -17.22 -17.02 1.40
N ILE A 216 -17.99 -16.18 0.73
CA ILE A 216 -18.12 -16.18 -0.73
C ILE A 216 -17.16 -15.14 -1.31
N PRO A 217 -16.12 -15.55 -2.05
CA PRO A 217 -15.26 -14.60 -2.73
C PRO A 217 -15.98 -13.98 -3.93
N LYS A 218 -15.82 -12.67 -4.11
CA LYS A 218 -16.30 -11.95 -5.30
C LYS A 218 -15.22 -11.05 -5.85
N VAL A 219 -15.12 -10.98 -7.18
CA VAL A 219 -14.25 -10.01 -7.85
C VAL A 219 -15.05 -8.87 -8.44
N CYS A 220 -14.45 -7.69 -8.44
CA CYS A 220 -15.04 -6.54 -9.09
C CYS A 220 -15.28 -6.78 -10.57
N ARG A 221 -16.41 -6.32 -11.09
CA ARG A 221 -16.67 -6.34 -12.54
C ARG A 221 -15.67 -5.44 -13.23
N ALA A 222 -15.08 -5.95 -14.33
CA ALA A 222 -14.17 -5.17 -15.15
C ALA A 222 -14.81 -3.83 -15.55
N ARG A 223 -14.06 -2.74 -15.47
CA ARG A 223 -14.46 -1.37 -15.84
C ARG A 223 -15.63 -0.76 -15.02
N ARG A 224 -15.91 -1.30 -13.83
CA ARG A 224 -16.86 -0.68 -12.88
C ARG A 224 -16.20 -0.38 -11.54
N PRO A 225 -15.38 0.68 -11.45
CA PRO A 225 -14.64 1.05 -10.22
C PRO A 225 -15.56 1.36 -9.04
N GLN A 226 -16.83 1.65 -9.31
CA GLN A 226 -17.81 2.04 -8.30
C GLN A 226 -18.11 0.95 -7.26
N THR A 227 -17.91 -0.33 -7.61
CA THR A 227 -18.19 -1.45 -6.71
C THR A 227 -17.19 -1.57 -5.54
N LYS A 228 -15.99 -1.02 -5.69
CA LYS A 228 -14.89 -1.10 -4.71
C LYS A 228 -14.56 0.24 -4.05
N GLY A 229 -15.36 1.27 -4.26
CA GLY A 229 -15.06 2.64 -3.84
C GLY A 229 -14.86 2.85 -2.33
N LYS A 230 -15.26 1.89 -1.47
CA LYS A 230 -15.04 1.96 -0.01
C LYS A 230 -13.58 1.67 0.33
N VAL A 231 -13.01 0.60 -0.20
CA VAL A 231 -11.62 0.21 0.09
C VAL A 231 -10.59 1.04 -0.66
N GLU A 232 -10.89 1.47 -1.89
CA GLU A 232 -10.01 2.40 -2.63
C GLU A 232 -9.81 3.71 -1.85
N ARG A 233 -10.91 4.28 -1.33
CA ARG A 233 -10.83 5.45 -0.44
C ARG A 233 -10.08 5.16 0.86
N LEU A 234 -10.15 3.93 1.38
CA LEU A 234 -9.39 3.55 2.55
C LEU A 234 -7.88 3.52 2.26
N VAL A 235 -7.46 3.01 1.11
CA VAL A 235 -6.04 3.04 0.69
C VAL A 235 -5.52 4.47 0.66
N ASP A 236 -6.26 5.39 0.03
CA ASP A 236 -5.88 6.80 -0.04
C ASP A 236 -5.90 7.45 1.36
N TYR A 237 -6.93 7.14 2.16
CA TYR A 237 -7.03 7.64 3.52
C TYR A 237 -5.86 7.18 4.41
N VAL A 238 -5.38 5.96 4.25
CA VAL A 238 -4.18 5.45 4.94
C VAL A 238 -2.94 6.23 4.49
N LYS A 239 -2.76 6.42 3.18
CA LYS A 239 -1.62 7.19 2.65
C LYS A 239 -1.59 8.62 3.17
N ASP A 240 -2.75 9.26 3.28
CA ASP A 240 -2.84 10.67 3.66
C ASP A 240 -2.87 10.91 5.18
N ASN A 241 -3.35 9.93 5.98
CA ASN A 241 -3.62 10.15 7.40
C ASN A 241 -2.86 9.22 8.37
N PHE A 242 -2.38 8.06 7.90
CA PHE A 242 -1.59 7.16 8.75
C PHE A 242 -0.09 7.39 8.60
N ILE A 243 0.41 7.42 7.37
CA ILE A 243 1.84 7.50 7.09
C ILE A 243 2.45 8.88 7.43
N PRO A 244 1.83 10.03 7.04
CA PRO A 244 2.48 11.32 7.22
C PRO A 244 2.75 11.68 8.68
N GLY A 245 3.96 12.17 8.94
CA GLY A 245 4.36 12.64 10.27
C GLY A 245 4.62 11.52 11.30
N ARG A 246 4.72 10.27 10.89
CA ARG A 246 5.09 9.13 11.72
C ARG A 246 6.46 8.61 11.37
N THR A 247 7.15 8.12 12.38
CA THR A 247 8.38 7.35 12.26
C THR A 247 8.14 5.94 12.80
N PHE A 248 8.83 4.97 12.24
CA PHE A 248 8.68 3.56 12.58
C PHE A 248 10.05 2.96 12.83
N ILE A 249 10.16 2.14 13.86
CA ILE A 249 11.42 1.47 14.22
C ILE A 249 11.67 0.34 13.21
N ASP A 250 10.67 -0.49 12.98
CA ASP A 250 10.70 -1.65 12.10
C ASP A 250 9.29 -2.02 11.59
N ALA A 251 9.18 -3.13 10.89
CA ALA A 251 7.91 -3.62 10.35
C ALA A 251 6.91 -4.03 11.43
N GLU A 252 7.37 -4.51 12.58
CA GLU A 252 6.52 -4.90 13.70
C GLU A 252 5.92 -3.65 14.37
N ASP A 253 6.75 -2.63 14.60
CA ASP A 253 6.28 -1.35 15.12
C ASP A 253 5.30 -0.67 14.17
N LEU A 254 5.57 -0.73 12.85
CA LEU A 254 4.66 -0.23 11.81
C LEU A 254 3.27 -0.89 11.93
N ASN A 255 3.22 -2.22 12.05
CA ASN A 255 1.98 -2.96 12.18
C ASN A 255 1.27 -2.71 13.51
N ARG A 256 2.02 -2.62 14.61
CA ARG A 256 1.46 -2.26 15.91
C ARG A 256 0.80 -0.88 15.87
N GLN A 257 1.49 0.12 15.29
CA GLN A 257 0.93 1.47 15.12
C GLN A 257 -0.29 1.47 14.18
N ALA A 258 -0.30 0.64 13.13
CA ALA A 258 -1.42 0.51 12.20
C ALA A 258 -2.70 0.03 12.92
N ILE A 259 -2.60 -1.03 13.72
CA ILE A 259 -3.74 -1.54 14.51
C ILE A 259 -4.24 -0.50 15.53
N MET A 260 -3.33 0.17 16.23
CA MET A 260 -3.71 1.24 17.15
C MET A 260 -4.41 2.40 16.44
N TRP A 261 -3.93 2.77 15.26
CA TRP A 261 -4.54 3.80 14.44
C TRP A 261 -5.93 3.39 13.94
N CYS A 262 -6.11 2.17 13.45
CA CYS A 262 -7.42 1.65 13.07
C CYS A 262 -8.42 1.77 14.23
N LYS A 263 -8.08 1.30 15.43
CA LYS A 263 -8.91 1.42 16.62
C LYS A 263 -9.24 2.88 16.96
N LYS A 264 -8.26 3.77 16.89
CA LYS A 264 -8.44 5.22 17.15
C LYS A 264 -9.37 5.88 16.13
N VAL A 265 -9.28 5.50 14.86
CA VAL A 265 -10.15 6.06 13.81
C VAL A 265 -11.56 5.49 13.93
N ASP A 266 -11.68 4.20 14.21
CA ASP A 266 -12.95 3.50 14.30
C ASP A 266 -13.71 3.79 15.61
N SER A 267 -13.06 4.41 16.62
CA SER A 267 -13.74 4.94 17.80
C SER A 267 -14.40 6.32 17.61
N LYS A 268 -14.26 6.92 16.41
CA LYS A 268 -14.85 8.22 16.08
C LYS A 268 -16.05 8.03 15.15
N LYS A 269 -16.99 8.98 15.19
CA LYS A 269 -18.12 9.01 14.26
C LYS A 269 -17.63 9.04 12.82
N HIS A 270 -18.11 8.10 12.01
CA HIS A 270 -17.80 8.02 10.58
C HIS A 270 -18.60 9.05 9.80
N GLY A 271 -17.93 9.87 8.97
CA GLY A 271 -18.54 11.02 8.30
C GLY A 271 -19.71 10.72 7.38
N THR A 272 -19.83 9.49 6.86
CA THR A 272 -20.93 9.10 5.97
C THR A 272 -22.07 8.45 6.72
N THR A 273 -21.80 7.56 7.68
CA THR A 273 -22.83 6.82 8.41
C THR A 273 -23.33 7.58 9.64
N GLY A 274 -22.53 8.50 10.19
CA GLY A 274 -22.82 9.18 11.45
C GLY A 274 -22.66 8.29 12.69
N GLU A 275 -22.33 7.03 12.52
CA GLU A 275 -22.15 6.03 13.57
C GLU A 275 -20.67 5.85 13.93
N ILE A 276 -20.42 5.26 15.09
CA ILE A 276 -19.06 4.86 15.52
C ILE A 276 -18.81 3.42 15.02
N PRO A 277 -17.82 3.21 14.13
CA PRO A 277 -17.56 1.89 13.52
C PRO A 277 -17.40 0.75 14.53
N LEU A 278 -16.70 0.94 15.64
CA LEU A 278 -16.52 -0.10 16.66
C LEU A 278 -17.82 -0.47 17.37
N GLU A 279 -18.74 0.46 17.58
CA GLU A 279 -20.05 0.18 18.17
C GLU A 279 -20.95 -0.53 17.16
N SER A 280 -20.89 -0.12 15.89
CA SER A 280 -21.62 -0.76 14.80
C SER A 280 -21.13 -2.18 14.54
N LEU A 281 -19.82 -2.44 14.69
CA LEU A 281 -19.24 -3.78 14.58
C LEU A 281 -19.86 -4.76 15.59
N GLN A 282 -20.07 -4.33 16.83
CA GLN A 282 -20.67 -5.18 17.86
C GLN A 282 -22.09 -5.65 17.51
N LYS A 283 -22.76 -4.92 16.63
CA LYS A 283 -24.12 -5.22 16.15
C LYS A 283 -24.13 -6.01 14.84
N GLU A 284 -22.96 -6.22 14.21
CA GLU A 284 -22.88 -7.00 12.97
C GLU A 284 -22.92 -8.50 13.28
N PRO A 285 -23.92 -9.26 12.79
CA PRO A 285 -24.00 -10.72 12.96
C PRO A 285 -23.01 -11.42 12.02
N LEU A 286 -21.71 -11.25 12.26
CA LEU A 286 -20.65 -11.93 11.51
C LEU A 286 -20.73 -13.45 11.74
N LEU A 287 -20.35 -14.24 10.74
CA LEU A 287 -20.20 -15.68 10.89
C LEU A 287 -19.11 -15.99 11.91
N PRO A 288 -19.26 -17.07 12.71
CA PRO A 288 -18.25 -17.44 13.69
C PRO A 288 -16.94 -17.82 13.01
N LEU A 289 -15.83 -17.53 13.70
CA LEU A 289 -14.52 -17.97 13.25
C LEU A 289 -14.42 -19.51 13.29
N PRO A 290 -13.89 -20.17 12.24
CA PRO A 290 -13.56 -21.59 12.29
C PRO A 290 -12.56 -21.91 13.38
N SER A 291 -12.35 -23.21 13.64
CA SER A 291 -11.34 -23.67 14.59
C SER A 291 -9.96 -23.08 14.28
N LYS A 292 -9.12 -22.99 15.31
CA LYS A 292 -7.74 -22.53 15.11
C LYS A 292 -6.98 -23.40 14.11
N GLU A 293 -7.22 -24.70 14.12
CA GLU A 293 -6.59 -25.65 13.19
C GLU A 293 -6.98 -25.33 11.75
N THR A 294 -8.26 -25.05 11.47
CA THR A 294 -8.73 -24.66 10.14
C THR A 294 -8.10 -23.35 9.69
N ARG A 295 -8.04 -22.35 10.58
CA ARG A 295 -7.41 -21.05 10.27
C ARG A 295 -5.90 -21.16 10.03
N ASP A 296 -5.21 -22.02 10.78
CA ASP A 296 -3.78 -22.24 10.66
C ASP A 296 -3.40 -23.15 9.48
N LYS A 297 -4.33 -23.99 8.95
CA LYS A 297 -4.09 -24.90 7.82
C LYS A 297 -3.41 -24.20 6.65
N TYR A 298 -3.88 -23.01 6.28
CA TYR A 298 -3.40 -22.24 5.12
C TYR A 298 -2.17 -21.37 5.41
N ARG A 299 -1.73 -21.31 6.67
CA ARG A 299 -0.48 -20.65 7.06
C ARG A 299 0.74 -21.55 6.87
N TRP A 300 0.51 -22.82 6.51
CA TRP A 300 1.52 -23.84 6.35
C TRP A 300 1.67 -24.26 4.91
N GLU A 301 2.90 -24.47 4.50
CA GLU A 301 3.26 -25.13 3.25
C GLU A 301 3.96 -26.45 3.54
N THR A 302 3.73 -27.45 2.70
CA THR A 302 4.55 -28.66 2.70
C THR A 302 5.67 -28.50 1.68
N ARG A 303 6.90 -28.73 2.10
CA ARG A 303 8.09 -28.66 1.26
C ARG A 303 8.87 -29.96 1.37
N LYS A 304 9.23 -30.54 0.22
CA LYS A 304 10.09 -31.70 0.14
C LYS A 304 11.54 -31.28 0.34
N VAL A 305 12.24 -32.00 1.22
CA VAL A 305 13.68 -31.84 1.40
C VAL A 305 14.38 -32.57 0.26
N THR A 306 15.28 -31.90 -0.42
CA THR A 306 16.10 -32.49 -1.49
C THR A 306 17.10 -33.50 -0.93
N ARG A 307 17.69 -34.34 -1.81
CA ARG A 307 18.67 -35.37 -1.37
C ARG A 307 19.91 -34.79 -0.73
N ASP A 308 20.26 -33.55 -1.12
CA ASP A 308 21.37 -32.77 -0.56
C ASP A 308 20.98 -31.96 0.70
N GLY A 309 19.83 -32.24 1.32
CA GLY A 309 19.43 -31.66 2.59
C GLY A 309 18.99 -30.19 2.51
N PHE A 310 18.27 -29.78 1.46
CA PHE A 310 17.76 -28.40 1.32
C PHE A 310 16.24 -28.37 1.10
N ILE A 311 15.64 -27.32 1.61
CA ILE A 311 14.28 -26.88 1.25
C ILE A 311 14.39 -25.71 0.28
N SER A 312 13.67 -25.80 -0.84
CA SER A 312 13.51 -24.64 -1.73
C SER A 312 12.37 -23.78 -1.22
N PHE A 313 12.67 -22.52 -0.91
CA PHE A 313 11.69 -21.55 -0.48
C PHE A 313 12.04 -20.22 -1.13
N ASP A 314 11.06 -19.61 -1.80
CA ASP A 314 11.14 -18.26 -2.34
C ASP A 314 12.34 -18.00 -3.29
N GLY A 315 12.66 -18.99 -4.11
CA GLY A 315 13.75 -18.90 -5.08
C GLY A 315 15.14 -19.14 -4.51
N ALA A 316 15.28 -19.38 -3.22
CA ALA A 316 16.54 -19.75 -2.57
C ALA A 316 16.45 -21.17 -1.97
N LYS A 317 17.60 -21.75 -1.66
CA LYS A 317 17.72 -23.06 -1.00
C LYS A 317 18.21 -22.89 0.43
N TYR A 318 17.58 -23.59 1.37
CA TYR A 318 17.88 -23.49 2.79
C TYR A 318 18.21 -24.87 3.36
N GLY A 319 19.36 -24.98 4.01
CA GLY A 319 19.83 -26.20 4.60
C GLY A 319 18.98 -26.67 5.76
N VAL A 320 18.72 -27.96 5.79
CA VAL A 320 18.09 -28.66 6.91
C VAL A 320 18.97 -29.86 7.29
N PRO A 321 18.87 -30.41 8.49
CA PRO A 321 19.68 -31.58 8.85
C PRO A 321 19.51 -32.70 7.83
N TRP A 322 20.61 -33.30 7.39
CA TRP A 322 20.67 -34.27 6.29
C TRP A 322 19.73 -35.47 6.47
N TYR A 323 19.43 -35.88 7.71
CA TYR A 323 18.55 -37.03 7.98
C TYR A 323 17.07 -36.77 7.65
N TYR A 324 16.71 -35.54 7.27
CA TYR A 324 15.41 -35.21 6.69
C TYR A 324 15.38 -35.32 5.15
N SER A 325 16.50 -35.66 4.51
CA SER A 325 16.58 -35.79 3.05
C SER A 325 15.51 -36.73 2.51
N GLY A 326 14.76 -36.27 1.50
CA GLY A 326 13.65 -36.99 0.89
C GLY A 326 12.32 -36.93 1.65
N ARG A 327 12.30 -36.40 2.87
CA ARG A 327 11.06 -36.23 3.65
C ARG A 327 10.36 -34.90 3.28
N GLU A 328 9.13 -34.81 3.72
CA GLU A 328 8.35 -33.58 3.64
C GLU A 328 8.31 -32.90 5.01
N LEU A 329 8.59 -31.61 5.03
CA LEU A 329 8.50 -30.76 6.22
C LEU A 329 7.42 -29.70 6.01
N ARG A 330 6.71 -29.38 7.08
CA ARG A 330 5.78 -28.25 7.08
C ARG A 330 6.55 -26.94 7.32
N VAL A 331 6.33 -25.96 6.48
CA VAL A 331 6.98 -24.66 6.55
C VAL A 331 5.94 -23.58 6.86
N ARG A 332 6.26 -22.74 7.83
CA ARG A 332 5.47 -21.55 8.15
C ARG A 332 6.33 -20.31 7.90
N ALA A 333 5.86 -19.45 7.00
CA ALA A 333 6.54 -18.23 6.65
C ALA A 333 6.06 -17.03 7.50
N TYR A 334 7.01 -16.19 7.87
CA TYR A 334 6.84 -14.89 8.48
C TYR A 334 7.45 -13.83 7.55
N ASP A 335 7.41 -12.55 7.92
CA ASP A 335 7.91 -11.51 7.02
C ASP A 335 9.43 -11.57 6.79
N GLU A 336 10.22 -11.98 7.78
CA GLU A 336 11.68 -12.00 7.69
C GLU A 336 12.32 -13.36 7.77
N TYR A 337 11.60 -14.34 8.25
CA TYR A 337 12.09 -15.68 8.44
C TYR A 337 11.00 -16.72 8.17
N PHE A 338 11.41 -17.94 7.97
CA PHE A 338 10.50 -19.09 7.99
C PHE A 338 11.01 -20.14 8.96
N GLU A 339 10.10 -20.96 9.40
CA GLU A 339 10.36 -22.11 10.26
C GLU A 339 9.92 -23.39 9.54
N ALA A 340 10.71 -24.46 9.66
CA ALA A 340 10.33 -25.77 9.15
C ALA A 340 10.14 -26.73 10.33
N TYR A 341 9.11 -27.57 10.20
CA TYR A 341 8.65 -28.48 11.26
C TYR A 341 8.47 -29.89 10.74
N ASP A 342 8.81 -30.87 11.59
CA ASP A 342 8.38 -32.26 11.48
C ASP A 342 7.32 -32.50 12.55
N GLY A 343 6.08 -32.71 12.16
CA GLY A 343 4.96 -32.71 13.10
C GLY A 343 4.85 -31.38 13.87
N ASN A 344 5.06 -31.45 15.19
CA ASN A 344 5.04 -30.28 16.08
C ASN A 344 6.45 -29.81 16.51
N VAL A 345 7.50 -30.47 16.01
CA VAL A 345 8.87 -30.15 16.38
C VAL A 345 9.47 -29.19 15.35
N ARG A 346 9.93 -28.04 15.81
CA ARG A 346 10.66 -27.10 14.95
C ARG A 346 12.06 -27.64 14.68
N ILE A 347 12.38 -27.85 13.41
CA ILE A 347 13.64 -28.40 12.93
C ILE A 347 14.65 -27.28 12.68
N VAL A 348 14.24 -26.25 11.93
CA VAL A 348 15.10 -25.11 11.59
C VAL A 348 14.28 -23.83 11.53
N GLN A 349 15.00 -22.72 11.71
CA GLN A 349 14.53 -21.37 11.42
C GLN A 349 15.59 -20.69 10.55
N HIS A 350 15.16 -20.14 9.41
CA HIS A 350 16.05 -19.41 8.51
C HIS A 350 15.51 -18.00 8.26
N ARG A 351 16.40 -17.03 8.17
CA ARG A 351 16.06 -15.72 7.63
C ARG A 351 15.82 -15.86 6.13
N ILE A 352 14.76 -15.23 5.62
CA ILE A 352 14.42 -15.31 4.19
C ILE A 352 15.39 -14.45 3.38
N GLU A 353 16.06 -15.07 2.42
CA GLU A 353 16.90 -14.41 1.43
C GLU A 353 16.05 -14.04 0.21
N TYR A 354 16.06 -12.78 -0.16
CA TYR A 354 15.25 -12.28 -1.28
C TYR A 354 15.98 -12.31 -2.63
N THR A 355 17.22 -12.83 -2.64
CA THR A 355 18.00 -13.01 -3.86
C THR A 355 17.79 -14.42 -4.39
N SER A 356 17.19 -14.54 -5.56
CA SER A 356 16.96 -15.85 -6.21
C SER A 356 18.28 -16.58 -6.48
N GLY A 357 18.27 -17.90 -6.32
CA GLY A 357 19.42 -18.76 -6.53
C GLY A 357 20.39 -18.84 -5.35
N ARG A 358 20.15 -18.13 -4.26
CA ARG A 358 21.00 -18.17 -3.07
C ARG A 358 20.90 -19.51 -2.35
N ILE A 359 22.01 -19.96 -1.78
CA ILE A 359 22.07 -21.17 -0.92
C ILE A 359 22.45 -20.73 0.49
N VAL A 360 21.59 -21.01 1.44
CA VAL A 360 21.79 -20.73 2.88
C VAL A 360 22.05 -22.04 3.58
N TRP A 361 23.26 -22.20 4.06
CA TRP A 361 23.70 -23.40 4.75
C TRP A 361 23.27 -23.41 6.22
N LEU A 362 22.93 -24.59 6.73
CA LEU A 362 22.73 -24.79 8.16
C LEU A 362 24.05 -25.25 8.81
N LYS A 363 24.45 -24.62 9.91
CA LYS A 363 25.60 -25.08 10.68
C LYS A 363 25.32 -26.50 11.19
N GLY A 364 26.23 -27.46 10.93
CA GLY A 364 26.04 -28.84 11.29
C GLY A 364 25.09 -29.64 10.39
N GLN A 365 24.72 -29.15 9.21
CA GLN A 365 23.76 -29.76 8.29
C GLN A 365 24.05 -31.26 8.02
N TYR A 366 25.31 -31.63 7.92
CA TYR A 366 25.78 -32.97 7.60
C TYR A 366 26.47 -33.68 8.77
N GLU A 367 26.28 -33.22 9.98
CA GLU A 367 26.85 -33.82 11.16
C GLU A 367 26.39 -35.27 11.32
N GLY A 368 27.35 -36.21 11.52
CA GLY A 368 27.10 -37.65 11.62
C GLY A 368 26.84 -38.39 10.28
N LEU A 369 26.81 -37.67 9.11
CA LEU A 369 26.57 -38.33 7.82
C LEU A 369 27.72 -39.28 7.43
N ALA A 370 28.97 -38.88 7.68
CA ALA A 370 30.14 -39.68 7.36
C ALA A 370 30.18 -41.00 8.17
N GLU A 371 29.79 -40.95 9.43
CA GLU A 371 29.72 -42.11 10.32
C GLU A 371 28.68 -43.12 9.84
N ARG A 372 27.51 -42.67 9.42
CA ARG A 372 26.44 -43.53 8.90
C ARG A 372 26.82 -44.21 7.60
N ASN A 373 27.60 -43.58 6.73
CA ASN A 373 28.00 -44.12 5.44
C ASN A 373 29.28 -44.96 5.52
N GLY A 374 29.86 -45.21 6.74
CA GLY A 374 31.10 -45.99 6.92
C GLY A 374 32.33 -45.32 6.31
N ILE A 375 32.25 -44.03 5.94
CA ILE A 375 33.37 -43.27 5.42
C ILE A 375 34.04 -42.61 6.60
N ALA A 376 35.29 -43.08 6.90
CA ALA A 376 36.09 -42.52 7.98
C ALA A 376 36.17 -40.99 7.88
N ALA A 377 36.11 -40.31 9.02
CA ALA A 377 35.93 -38.88 9.23
C ALA A 377 37.06 -37.97 8.67
N SER A 378 37.48 -38.16 7.43
CA SER A 378 38.54 -37.35 6.81
C SER A 378 38.05 -36.23 5.82
N PHE A 379 36.75 -36.07 5.63
CA PHE A 379 36.20 -35.00 4.81
C PHE A 379 35.35 -34.04 5.62
N SER A 380 35.98 -32.99 6.12
CA SER A 380 35.22 -31.79 6.53
C SER A 380 34.69 -31.09 5.29
N TYR A 381 33.47 -31.39 4.92
CA TYR A 381 32.81 -30.87 3.70
C TYR A 381 32.54 -29.35 3.75
N ALA A 382 32.86 -28.66 4.84
CA ALA A 382 32.41 -27.28 5.03
C ALA A 382 33.41 -26.21 4.56
N HIS A 383 34.66 -26.55 4.15
CA HIS A 383 35.66 -25.49 3.94
C HIS A 383 36.62 -25.63 2.78
N LYS A 384 36.32 -26.39 1.73
CA LYS A 384 37.24 -26.50 0.58
C LYS A 384 36.60 -26.39 -0.80
N ILE A 385 35.60 -25.53 -0.97
CA ILE A 385 35.17 -25.11 -2.32
C ILE A 385 36.01 -23.94 -2.84
N GLU A 386 36.79 -23.27 -2.00
CA GLU A 386 37.63 -22.15 -2.43
C GLU A 386 38.90 -22.54 -3.21
N ASN A 387 39.26 -23.82 -3.28
CA ASN A 387 40.46 -24.28 -3.98
C ASN A 387 40.26 -25.57 -4.80
N LEU A 388 39.13 -25.71 -5.49
CA LEU A 388 39.08 -26.62 -6.62
C LEU A 388 39.82 -25.96 -7.79
N SER A 389 41.13 -26.19 -7.89
CA SER A 389 41.84 -26.00 -9.16
C SER A 389 41.23 -27.03 -10.14
N VAL A 390 40.34 -26.54 -10.99
CA VAL A 390 39.92 -27.33 -12.15
C VAL A 390 41.11 -27.47 -13.04
N GLU A 391 41.68 -28.69 -13.16
CA GLU A 391 42.69 -29.00 -14.15
C GLU A 391 42.10 -28.69 -15.53
N THR A 392 42.52 -27.57 -16.12
CA THR A 392 42.18 -27.25 -17.50
C THR A 392 43.02 -28.15 -18.40
N ARG A 393 42.44 -29.21 -18.89
CA ARG A 393 43.04 -30.06 -19.92
C ARG A 393 42.90 -29.36 -21.26
N SER A 394 43.98 -29.33 -22.04
CA SER A 394 43.94 -28.74 -23.36
C SER A 394 43.03 -29.54 -24.28
N LEU A 395 42.29 -28.87 -25.14
CA LEU A 395 41.38 -29.52 -26.12
C LEU A 395 42.10 -30.55 -27.00
N SER A 396 43.38 -30.39 -27.27
CA SER A 396 44.22 -31.33 -27.98
C SER A 396 44.31 -32.72 -27.33
N LEU A 397 44.09 -32.84 -26.02
CA LEU A 397 44.03 -34.13 -25.35
C LEU A 397 42.76 -34.92 -25.72
N TYR A 398 41.66 -34.21 -25.93
CA TYR A 398 40.40 -34.81 -26.34
C TYR A 398 40.43 -35.23 -27.82
N ASP A 399 41.15 -34.49 -28.69
CA ASP A 399 41.34 -34.83 -30.09
C ASP A 399 42.22 -36.08 -30.23
N GLN A 400 43.23 -36.28 -29.37
CA GLN A 400 44.02 -37.52 -29.29
C GLN A 400 43.22 -38.71 -28.81
N ILE A 401 42.33 -38.56 -27.87
CA ILE A 401 41.44 -39.62 -27.33
C ILE A 401 40.35 -39.98 -28.37
N ALA A 402 39.87 -39.01 -29.14
CA ALA A 402 38.87 -39.18 -30.16
C ALA A 402 39.42 -39.78 -31.48
N GLY A 403 40.75 -40.01 -31.59
CA GLY A 403 41.34 -40.59 -32.77
C GLY A 403 41.27 -39.68 -34.04
N VAL A 404 41.26 -38.37 -33.86
CA VAL A 404 41.12 -37.37 -34.93
C VAL A 404 42.50 -36.77 -35.29
N ILE A 405 43.58 -37.50 -35.06
CA ILE A 405 44.90 -37.25 -35.72
C ILE A 405 45.58 -38.60 -35.92
#